data_4380a67f3bac9e1ef24e7302868d01ed
#
_entry.id   4380a67f3bac9e1ef24e7302868d01ed
#
_cell.length_a   1.000
_cell.length_b   1.000
_cell.length_c   1.000
_cell.angle_alpha   90.00
_cell.angle_beta   90.00
_cell.angle_gamma   90.00
#
_symmetry.space_group_name_H-M   'P 1'
#
loop_
_entity.id
_entity.type
_entity.pdbx_description
1 polymer ?
#
loop_
_entity_poly.entity_id
_entity_poly.type
_entity_poly.pdbx_seq_one_letter_code
_entity_poly.pdbx_strand_id
1 'polypeptide(L)' 'MELVKIFMERDGLTAVEAKDLVKEMRQRVYEGENPEDVLYEEGLEPDYIFELI' A
#
# COMPACT_ATOMS: atom_id res chain seq x y z
N MET A 1 -4.10 -10.37 -1.07
CA MET A 1 -3.35 -9.20 -1.51
C MET A 1 -2.06 -9.09 -0.72
N GLU A 2 -0.95 -8.97 -1.40
CA GLU A 2 0.36 -9.00 -0.77
C GLU A 2 0.62 -7.81 0.15
N LEU A 3 0.20 -6.62 -0.25
CA LEU A 3 0.39 -5.44 0.58
C LEU A 3 -0.32 -5.55 1.91
N VAL A 4 -1.54 -6.08 1.93
CA VAL A 4 -2.28 -6.29 3.18
C VAL A 4 -1.48 -7.22 4.10
N LYS A 5 -0.97 -8.30 3.56
CA LYS A 5 -0.18 -9.27 4.32
C LYS A 5 1.09 -8.64 4.89
N ILE A 6 1.78 -7.85 4.07
CA ILE A 6 3.00 -7.17 4.50
C ILE A 6 2.71 -6.23 5.69
N PHE A 7 1.68 -5.42 5.57
CA PHE A 7 1.34 -4.47 6.63
C PHE A 7 0.92 -5.18 7.92
N MET A 8 0.24 -6.32 7.80
CA MET A 8 -0.11 -7.10 8.96
C MET A 8 1.12 -7.69 9.65
N GLU A 9 2.03 -8.27 8.86
CA GLU A 9 3.21 -8.94 9.40
C GLU A 9 4.30 -7.97 9.87
N ARG A 10 4.59 -6.96 9.07
CA ARG A 10 5.66 -6.00 9.36
C ARG A 10 5.28 -4.99 10.42
N ASP A 11 4.06 -4.45 10.31
CA ASP A 11 3.62 -3.33 11.15
C ASP A 11 2.63 -3.74 12.26
N GLY A 12 2.26 -5.00 12.29
CA GLY A 12 1.33 -5.50 13.32
C GLY A 12 -0.09 -5.01 13.17
N LEU A 13 -0.48 -4.58 11.97
CA LEU A 13 -1.84 -4.10 11.73
C LEU A 13 -2.83 -5.26 11.67
N THR A 14 -4.07 -4.96 12.06
CA THR A 14 -5.17 -5.91 11.82
C THR A 14 -5.47 -5.94 10.31
N ALA A 15 -6.23 -6.96 9.89
CA ALA A 15 -6.63 -7.06 8.49
C ALA A 15 -7.41 -5.83 8.03
N VAL A 16 -8.29 -5.31 8.89
CA VAL A 16 -9.09 -4.12 8.56
C VAL A 16 -8.19 -2.90 8.42
N GLU A 17 -7.27 -2.71 9.36
CA GLU A 17 -6.32 -1.58 9.30
C GLU A 17 -5.44 -1.64 8.07
N ALA A 18 -4.93 -2.84 7.74
CA ALA A 18 -4.09 -3.01 6.56
C ALA A 18 -4.85 -2.74 5.26
N LYS A 19 -6.10 -3.20 5.18
CA LYS A 19 -6.93 -2.95 4.01
C LYS A 19 -7.25 -1.47 3.85
N ASP A 20 -7.50 -0.79 4.95
CA ASP A 20 -7.77 0.66 4.93
C ASP A 20 -6.54 1.42 4.45
N LEU A 21 -5.35 1.02 4.89
CA LEU A 21 -4.11 1.66 4.46
C LEU A 21 -3.89 1.48 2.96
N VAL A 22 -4.09 0.27 2.44
CA VAL A 22 -3.97 0.03 1.01
C VAL A 22 -4.99 0.84 0.22
N LYS A 23 -6.20 0.97 0.76
CA LYS A 23 -7.25 1.77 0.13
C LYS A 23 -6.85 3.24 0.04
N GLU A 24 -6.25 3.80 1.09
CA GLU A 24 -5.73 5.17 1.08
C GLU A 24 -4.63 5.33 0.04
N MET A 25 -3.72 4.36 -0.05
CA MET A 25 -2.63 4.40 -1.02
C MET A 25 -3.19 4.42 -2.44
N ARG A 26 -4.18 3.58 -2.72
CA ARG A 26 -4.84 3.56 -4.02
C ARG A 26 -5.54 4.87 -4.33
N GLN A 27 -6.16 5.47 -3.33
CA GLN A 27 -6.83 6.76 -3.50
C GLN A 27 -5.83 7.84 -3.88
N ARG A 28 -4.67 7.86 -3.28
CA ARG A 28 -3.61 8.81 -3.60
C ARG A 28 -3.15 8.65 -5.05
N VAL A 29 -2.97 7.41 -5.50
CA VAL A 29 -2.59 7.13 -6.89
C VAL A 29 -3.70 7.59 -7.84
N TYR A 30 -4.94 7.32 -7.49
CA TYR A 30 -6.08 7.74 -8.28
C TYR A 30 -6.13 9.28 -8.41
N GLU A 31 -5.71 9.99 -7.37
CA GLU A 31 -5.69 11.45 -7.36
C GLU A 31 -4.47 12.05 -8.07
N GLY A 32 -3.60 11.22 -8.61
CA GLY A 32 -2.49 11.67 -9.44
C GLY A 32 -1.10 11.46 -8.87
N GLU A 33 -0.95 10.88 -7.68
CA GLU A 33 0.37 10.60 -7.13
C GLU A 33 0.99 9.40 -7.85
N ASN A 34 2.31 9.41 -7.96
CA ASN A 34 3.03 8.31 -8.58
C ASN A 34 3.00 7.09 -7.63
N PRO A 35 2.54 5.92 -8.09
CA PRO A 35 2.46 4.74 -7.23
C PRO A 35 3.80 4.31 -6.66
N GLU A 36 4.90 4.52 -7.38
CA GLU A 36 6.23 4.19 -6.85
C GLU A 36 6.57 5.05 -5.65
N ASP A 37 6.24 6.34 -5.70
CA ASP A 37 6.50 7.25 -4.59
C ASP A 37 5.66 6.88 -3.38
N VAL A 38 4.40 6.50 -3.60
CA VAL A 38 3.51 6.07 -2.52
C VAL A 38 4.09 4.82 -1.83
N LEU A 39 4.61 3.88 -2.61
CA LEU A 39 5.23 2.68 -2.06
C LEU A 39 6.52 3.00 -1.30
N TYR A 40 7.34 3.90 -1.84
CA TYR A 40 8.59 4.30 -1.18
C TYR A 40 8.35 4.92 0.19
N GLU A 41 7.29 5.69 0.35
CA GLU A 41 6.95 6.28 1.65
C GLU A 41 6.68 5.22 2.70
N GLU A 42 6.23 4.04 2.28
CA GLU A 42 5.96 2.91 3.17
C GLU A 42 7.15 1.94 3.26
N GLY A 43 8.27 2.28 2.64
CA GLY A 43 9.45 1.44 2.65
C GLY A 43 9.32 0.19 1.77
N LEU A 44 8.48 0.26 0.74
CA LEU A 44 8.20 -0.87 -0.13
C LEU A 44 8.85 -0.71 -1.51
N GLU A 45 9.08 -1.84 -2.16
CA GLU A 45 9.65 -1.87 -3.50
C GLU A 45 8.59 -1.52 -4.56
N PRO A 46 9.00 -0.99 -5.72
CA PRO A 46 8.06 -0.65 -6.79
C PRO A 46 7.36 -1.86 -7.42
N ASP A 47 7.81 -3.06 -7.11
CA ASP A 47 7.19 -4.29 -7.63
C ASP A 47 5.71 -4.41 -7.27
N TYR A 48 5.27 -3.70 -6.22
CA TYR A 48 3.90 -3.77 -5.76
C TYR A 48 2.96 -2.77 -6.44
N ILE A 49 3.42 -2.06 -7.47
CA ILE A 49 2.57 -1.06 -8.15
C ILE A 49 1.29 -1.66 -8.70
N PHE A 50 1.32 -2.93 -9.11
CA PHE A 50 0.14 -3.61 -9.65
C PHE A 50 -1.00 -3.73 -8.62
N GLU A 51 -0.69 -3.62 -7.35
CA GLU A 51 -1.71 -3.65 -6.32
C GLU A 51 -2.32 -2.27 -6.05
N LEU A 52 -1.73 -1.23 -6.61
CA LEU A 52 -2.21 0.14 -6.45
C LEU A 52 -2.91 0.72 -7.69
N ILE A 53 -2.82 0.03 -8.81
CA ILE A 53 -3.39 0.52 -10.08
C ILE A 53 -4.53 -0.36 -10.62
#